data_d1e075dd98612022c5e24775e53a4365
#
_entry.id   d1e075dd98612022c5e24775e53a4365
#
_cell.length_a   1.000
_cell.length_b   1.000
_cell.length_c   1.000
_cell.angle_alpha   90.00
_cell.angle_beta   90.00
_cell.angle_gamma   90.00
#
_symmetry.space_group_name_H-M   'P 1'
#
loop_
_entity.id
_entity.type
_entity.pdbx_description
1 polymer ?
#
loop_
_entity_poly.entity_id
_entity_poly.type
_entity_poly.pdbx_seq_one_letter_code
_entity_poly.pdbx_strand_id
1 'polypeptide(L)'
;MLAANAMSAPTPLISIVVVCKNPGARLATALASVWEQREIQPELIVIDGASTDGTREWLGLQRDRLAAFVSEPDRGIYDAMNKGLARATGEWVLFLGADDRLVGDTILSAAANWLKRTEAGVVAGEAAYDDGRIYQLKTRLNPLVRNFVHHQSAFYRRSLFAEFGDFETSLAIMADYELNLRLWKGHVRFKPIPLRIAACGTRGISDSGRWRGYREEISIRHRYAAAWRCWFWDTLSVARWLRKKIIRTLFLRPR
;
A
#
# COMPACT_ATOMS: atom_id res chain seq x y z
N MET A 1 36.26 33.23 -6.81
CA MET A 1 35.66 32.11 -6.10
C MET A 1 34.29 31.84 -6.71
N LEU A 2 34.20 30.91 -7.65
CA LEU A 2 32.94 30.46 -8.26
C LEU A 2 32.33 29.46 -7.31
N ALA A 3 31.19 29.80 -6.68
CA ALA A 3 30.39 28.86 -5.93
C ALA A 3 29.89 27.79 -6.91
N ALA A 4 30.35 26.55 -6.75
CA ALA A 4 29.83 25.41 -7.46
C ALA A 4 28.36 25.25 -7.06
N ASN A 5 27.48 25.56 -8.01
CA ASN A 5 26.05 25.30 -7.90
C ASN A 5 25.90 23.77 -7.86
N ALA A 6 25.75 23.23 -6.66
CA ALA A 6 25.42 21.82 -6.49
C ALA A 6 24.03 21.62 -7.12
N MET A 7 24.01 21.15 -8.37
CA MET A 7 22.76 20.69 -9.01
C MET A 7 22.18 19.59 -8.12
N SER A 8 21.10 19.88 -7.42
CA SER A 8 20.35 18.87 -6.68
C SER A 8 19.98 17.75 -7.65
N ALA A 9 20.23 16.50 -7.28
CA ALA A 9 19.81 15.38 -8.09
C ALA A 9 18.31 15.52 -8.43
N PRO A 10 17.88 15.19 -9.65
CA PRO A 10 16.48 15.36 -10.04
C PRO A 10 15.60 14.53 -9.10
N THR A 11 14.52 15.14 -8.61
CA THR A 11 13.55 14.48 -7.75
C THR A 11 13.01 13.24 -8.46
N PRO A 12 13.07 12.05 -7.86
CA PRO A 12 12.54 10.84 -8.48
C PRO A 12 11.03 10.98 -8.72
N LEU A 13 10.53 10.41 -9.81
CA LEU A 13 9.09 10.44 -10.07
C LEU A 13 8.34 9.55 -9.08
N ILE A 14 8.89 8.39 -8.73
CA ILE A 14 8.22 7.36 -7.92
C ILE A 14 9.15 6.92 -6.79
N SER A 15 8.65 6.99 -5.55
CA SER A 15 9.21 6.28 -4.40
C SER A 15 8.43 4.99 -4.17
N ILE A 16 9.11 3.88 -3.98
CA ILE A 16 8.51 2.61 -3.55
C ILE A 16 8.94 2.34 -2.12
N VAL A 17 7.95 2.26 -1.24
CA VAL A 17 8.15 1.91 0.17
C VAL A 17 7.79 0.44 0.36
N VAL A 18 8.78 -0.38 0.69
CA VAL A 18 8.59 -1.79 1.04
C VAL A 18 8.71 -1.95 2.55
N VAL A 19 7.68 -2.53 3.17
CA VAL A 19 7.67 -2.78 4.61
C VAL A 19 7.71 -4.28 4.89
N CYS A 20 8.51 -4.71 5.86
CA CYS A 20 8.68 -6.12 6.17
C CYS A 20 8.89 -6.37 7.66
N LYS A 21 8.54 -7.58 8.10
CA LYS A 21 8.92 -8.14 9.39
C LYS A 21 8.95 -9.66 9.29
N ASN A 22 10.13 -10.26 9.48
CA ASN A 22 10.37 -11.68 9.32
C ASN A 22 9.79 -12.24 8.00
N PRO A 23 10.11 -11.62 6.84
CA PRO A 23 9.53 -11.99 5.55
C PRO A 23 10.07 -13.31 4.98
N GLY A 24 11.26 -13.75 5.45
CA GLY A 24 12.00 -14.86 4.85
C GLY A 24 12.36 -14.57 3.38
N ALA A 25 12.41 -15.61 2.56
CA ALA A 25 12.81 -15.52 1.15
C ALA A 25 11.89 -14.64 0.26
N ARG A 26 10.67 -14.34 0.70
CA ARG A 26 9.70 -13.57 -0.10
C ARG A 26 10.17 -12.14 -0.40
N LEU A 27 10.89 -11.53 0.54
CA LEU A 27 11.42 -10.17 0.36
C LEU A 27 12.35 -10.07 -0.86
N ALA A 28 13.19 -11.08 -1.08
CA ALA A 28 14.10 -11.08 -2.23
C ALA A 28 13.33 -11.00 -3.57
N THR A 29 12.21 -11.72 -3.69
CA THR A 29 11.36 -11.67 -4.88
C THR A 29 10.67 -10.31 -5.03
N ALA A 30 10.18 -9.74 -3.92
CA ALA A 30 9.57 -8.41 -3.93
C ALA A 30 10.58 -7.35 -4.40
N LEU A 31 11.79 -7.30 -3.84
CA LEU A 31 12.81 -6.32 -4.20
C LEU A 31 13.36 -6.56 -5.61
N ALA A 32 13.53 -7.82 -6.05
CA ALA A 32 13.94 -8.15 -7.41
C ALA A 32 12.99 -7.52 -8.43
N SER A 33 11.68 -7.61 -8.23
CA SER A 33 10.68 -7.02 -9.13
C SER A 33 10.78 -5.49 -9.26
N VAL A 34 11.34 -4.83 -8.24
CA VAL A 34 11.60 -3.37 -8.27
C VAL A 34 12.94 -3.09 -8.94
N TRP A 35 13.98 -3.85 -8.64
CA TRP A 35 15.31 -3.67 -9.22
C TRP A 35 15.38 -3.99 -10.72
N GLU A 36 14.51 -4.88 -11.20
CA GLU A 36 14.43 -5.29 -12.61
C GLU A 36 13.66 -4.29 -13.48
N GLN A 37 13.09 -3.23 -12.90
CA GLN A 37 12.36 -2.23 -13.68
C GLN A 37 13.30 -1.51 -14.64
N ARG A 38 12.87 -1.42 -15.90
CA ARG A 38 13.58 -0.75 -16.99
C ARG A 38 13.02 0.65 -17.22
N GLU A 39 13.82 1.51 -17.86
CA GLU A 39 13.46 2.87 -18.28
C GLU A 39 13.21 3.85 -17.13
N ILE A 40 12.75 3.40 -15.97
CA ILE A 40 12.56 4.22 -14.76
C ILE A 40 13.13 3.47 -13.56
N GLN A 41 14.07 4.12 -12.88
CA GLN A 41 14.58 3.66 -11.60
C GLN A 41 13.81 4.37 -10.48
N PRO A 42 13.00 3.65 -9.68
CA PRO A 42 12.32 4.25 -8.56
C PRO A 42 13.28 4.46 -7.39
N GLU A 43 12.95 5.40 -6.52
CA GLU A 43 13.55 5.50 -5.20
C GLU A 43 13.03 4.34 -4.34
N LEU A 44 13.87 3.37 -4.03
CA LEU A 44 13.48 2.19 -3.24
C LEU A 44 13.87 2.37 -1.77
N ILE A 45 12.87 2.35 -0.90
CA ILE A 45 12.98 2.52 0.55
C ILE A 45 12.47 1.25 1.22
N VAL A 46 13.29 0.65 2.09
CA VAL A 46 12.91 -0.55 2.84
C VAL A 46 12.87 -0.27 4.34
N ILE A 47 11.75 -0.57 4.96
CA ILE A 47 11.54 -0.47 6.41
C ILE A 47 11.33 -1.88 6.97
N ASP A 48 12.26 -2.30 7.79
CA ASP A 48 12.25 -3.58 8.49
C ASP A 48 11.84 -3.39 9.96
N GLY A 49 10.80 -4.06 10.39
CA GLY A 49 10.25 -4.00 11.75
C GLY A 49 11.08 -4.77 12.80
N ALA A 50 12.41 -4.66 12.75
CA ALA A 50 13.37 -5.41 13.57
C ALA A 50 13.21 -6.93 13.38
N SER A 51 13.39 -7.41 12.17
CA SER A 51 13.39 -8.85 11.86
C SER A 51 14.52 -9.60 12.56
N THR A 52 14.25 -10.87 12.86
CA THR A 52 15.18 -11.79 13.56
C THR A 52 15.50 -13.04 12.73
N ASP A 53 15.06 -13.09 11.47
CA ASP A 53 15.19 -14.21 10.54
C ASP A 53 16.35 -14.06 9.54
N GLY A 54 17.30 -13.14 9.81
CA GLY A 54 18.44 -12.84 8.92
C GLY A 54 18.12 -11.75 7.86
N THR A 55 16.89 -11.21 7.85
CA THR A 55 16.48 -10.17 6.90
C THR A 55 17.32 -8.91 7.02
N ARG A 56 17.62 -8.47 8.24
CA ARG A 56 18.41 -7.26 8.50
C ARG A 56 19.82 -7.37 7.92
N GLU A 57 20.48 -8.49 8.15
CA GLU A 57 21.82 -8.78 7.67
C GLU A 57 21.83 -8.82 6.14
N TRP A 58 20.86 -9.52 5.55
CA TRP A 58 20.71 -9.61 4.10
C TRP A 58 20.48 -8.24 3.45
N LEU A 59 19.59 -7.40 4.01
CA LEU A 59 19.36 -6.03 3.54
C LEU A 59 20.60 -5.15 3.68
N GLY A 60 21.40 -5.36 4.70
CA GLY A 60 22.70 -4.70 4.88
C GLY A 60 23.64 -4.91 3.69
N LEU A 61 23.64 -6.12 3.12
CA LEU A 61 24.41 -6.45 1.90
C LEU A 61 23.85 -5.84 0.61
N GLN A 62 22.59 -5.39 0.62
CA GLN A 62 21.93 -4.76 -0.53
C GLN A 62 21.91 -3.22 -0.44
N ARG A 63 22.61 -2.64 0.53
CA ARG A 63 22.48 -1.21 0.87
C ARG A 63 22.68 -0.27 -0.32
N ASP A 64 23.63 -0.58 -1.18
CA ASP A 64 23.96 0.26 -2.36
C ASP A 64 22.83 0.29 -3.42
N ARG A 65 21.86 -0.62 -3.30
CA ARG A 65 20.69 -0.71 -4.19
C ARG A 65 19.43 -0.09 -3.59
N LEU A 66 19.54 0.49 -2.39
CA LEU A 66 18.44 1.08 -1.63
C LEU A 66 18.69 2.57 -1.42
N ALA A 67 17.70 3.40 -1.70
CA ALA A 67 17.75 4.83 -1.39
C ALA A 67 17.76 5.04 0.14
N ALA A 68 16.98 4.23 0.86
CA ALA A 68 17.00 4.18 2.32
C ALA A 68 16.69 2.78 2.85
N PHE A 69 17.34 2.44 3.95
CA PHE A 69 17.08 1.23 4.72
C PHE A 69 17.08 1.55 6.22
N VAL A 70 16.01 1.13 6.89
CA VAL A 70 15.85 1.26 8.34
C VAL A 70 15.39 -0.07 8.90
N SER A 71 16.06 -0.55 9.95
CA SER A 71 15.66 -1.74 10.72
C SER A 71 15.53 -1.34 12.18
N GLU A 72 14.29 -1.22 12.65
CA GLU A 72 13.95 -0.86 14.02
C GLU A 72 12.55 -1.36 14.37
N PRO A 73 12.21 -1.53 15.67
CA PRO A 73 10.87 -1.91 16.08
C PRO A 73 9.80 -0.94 15.53
N ASP A 74 8.68 -1.50 15.09
CA ASP A 74 7.49 -0.76 14.69
C ASP A 74 6.27 -1.12 15.56
N ARG A 75 5.27 -0.24 15.54
CA ARG A 75 3.96 -0.42 16.18
C ARG A 75 2.93 -1.05 15.26
N GLY A 76 3.38 -1.62 14.14
CA GLY A 76 2.55 -2.24 13.11
C GLY A 76 2.87 -1.71 11.71
N ILE A 77 2.25 -2.32 10.70
CA ILE A 77 2.54 -2.09 9.29
C ILE A 77 2.44 -0.60 8.89
N TYR A 78 1.47 0.14 9.43
CA TYR A 78 1.26 1.54 9.09
C TYR A 78 2.28 2.48 9.74
N ASP A 79 2.83 2.10 10.91
CA ASP A 79 3.96 2.81 11.50
C ASP A 79 5.21 2.65 10.61
N ALA A 80 5.45 1.42 10.11
CA ALA A 80 6.53 1.17 9.15
C ALA A 80 6.30 1.92 7.82
N MET A 81 5.07 1.96 7.29
CA MET A 81 4.75 2.74 6.09
C MET A 81 5.00 4.24 6.30
N ASN A 82 4.63 4.81 7.43
CA ASN A 82 4.89 6.21 7.76
C ASN A 82 6.39 6.51 7.89
N LYS A 83 7.18 5.60 8.47
CA LYS A 83 8.64 5.74 8.52
C LYS A 83 9.26 5.75 7.12
N GLY A 84 8.74 4.93 6.20
CA GLY A 84 9.16 4.93 4.80
C GLY A 84 8.72 6.20 4.07
N LEU A 85 7.49 6.63 4.27
CA LEU A 85 6.96 7.87 3.70
C LEU A 85 7.78 9.10 4.11
N ALA A 86 8.19 9.19 5.37
CA ALA A 86 9.05 10.27 5.87
C ALA A 86 10.43 10.35 5.18
N ARG A 87 10.84 9.29 4.48
CA ARG A 87 12.09 9.21 3.71
C ARG A 87 11.90 9.34 2.22
N ALA A 88 10.65 9.22 1.76
CA ALA A 88 10.31 9.32 0.35
C ALA A 88 10.49 10.75 -0.15
N THR A 89 11.19 10.90 -1.28
CA THR A 89 11.40 12.18 -1.95
C THR A 89 10.67 12.29 -3.28
N GLY A 90 10.22 11.16 -3.83
CA GLY A 90 9.50 11.09 -5.10
C GLY A 90 8.19 11.87 -5.11
N GLU A 91 7.76 12.27 -6.29
CA GLU A 91 6.46 12.94 -6.47
C GLU A 91 5.30 12.02 -6.10
N TRP A 92 5.43 10.75 -6.43
CA TRP A 92 4.45 9.71 -6.18
C TRP A 92 5.01 8.62 -5.26
N VAL A 93 4.17 8.07 -4.40
CA VAL A 93 4.54 6.97 -3.50
C VAL A 93 3.66 5.77 -3.77
N LEU A 94 4.29 4.60 -3.88
CA LEU A 94 3.66 3.28 -3.93
C LEU A 94 4.13 2.47 -2.71
N PHE A 95 3.21 1.78 -2.05
CA PHE A 95 3.52 0.91 -0.91
C PHE A 95 3.37 -0.56 -1.31
N LEU A 96 4.41 -1.34 -1.05
CA LEU A 96 4.41 -2.80 -1.28
C LEU A 96 4.69 -3.55 0.03
N GLY A 97 4.06 -4.69 0.20
CA GLY A 97 4.43 -5.66 1.22
C GLY A 97 5.61 -6.53 0.77
N ALA A 98 6.21 -7.22 1.71
CA ALA A 98 7.32 -8.13 1.42
C ALA A 98 6.93 -9.40 0.64
N ASP A 99 5.65 -9.67 0.47
CA ASP A 99 5.07 -10.76 -0.32
C ASP A 99 4.36 -10.28 -1.59
N ASP A 100 4.51 -8.98 -1.91
CA ASP A 100 4.00 -8.38 -3.13
C ASP A 100 5.12 -8.18 -4.14
N ARG A 101 4.78 -8.11 -5.43
CA ARG A 101 5.75 -7.82 -6.50
C ARG A 101 5.10 -6.98 -7.60
N LEU A 102 5.90 -6.19 -8.28
CA LEU A 102 5.49 -5.51 -9.50
C LEU A 102 5.29 -6.53 -10.64
N VAL A 103 4.39 -6.24 -11.57
CA VAL A 103 4.07 -7.13 -12.71
C VAL A 103 4.84 -6.69 -13.96
N GLY A 104 5.86 -7.49 -14.33
CA GLY A 104 6.73 -7.19 -15.47
C GLY A 104 7.78 -6.11 -15.16
N ASP A 105 8.68 -5.94 -16.08
CA ASP A 105 9.89 -5.11 -15.94
C ASP A 105 9.75 -3.68 -16.51
N THR A 106 8.59 -3.34 -17.08
CA THR A 106 8.28 -2.03 -17.68
C THR A 106 7.04 -1.38 -17.07
N ILE A 107 6.50 -1.97 -16.00
CA ILE A 107 5.23 -1.48 -15.42
C ILE A 107 5.34 -0.06 -14.84
N LEU A 108 6.49 0.29 -14.28
CA LEU A 108 6.69 1.64 -13.75
C LEU A 108 6.80 2.68 -14.87
N SER A 109 7.43 2.36 -15.99
CA SER A 109 7.49 3.27 -17.14
C SER A 109 6.11 3.46 -17.79
N ALA A 110 5.33 2.38 -17.91
CA ALA A 110 3.94 2.47 -18.35
C ALA A 110 3.08 3.32 -17.40
N ALA A 111 3.22 3.14 -16.08
CA ALA A 111 2.51 3.94 -15.08
C ALA A 111 2.95 5.42 -15.14
N ALA A 112 4.24 5.71 -15.30
CA ALA A 112 4.78 7.06 -15.36
C ALA A 112 4.14 7.91 -16.47
N ASN A 113 3.77 7.30 -17.59
CA ASN A 113 3.05 8.00 -18.67
C ASN A 113 1.68 8.53 -18.21
N TRP A 114 1.04 7.84 -17.28
CA TRP A 114 -0.21 8.28 -16.65
C TRP A 114 0.03 9.30 -15.54
N LEU A 115 1.05 9.08 -14.70
CA LEU A 115 1.38 9.92 -13.56
C LEU A 115 1.79 11.33 -13.99
N LYS A 116 2.57 11.45 -15.06
CA LYS A 116 3.04 12.75 -15.60
C LYS A 116 1.92 13.59 -16.25
N ARG A 117 0.80 12.97 -16.63
CA ARG A 117 -0.29 13.62 -17.39
C ARG A 117 -1.59 13.74 -16.61
N THR A 118 -1.56 13.60 -15.29
CA THR A 118 -2.78 13.62 -14.50
C THR A 118 -2.76 14.68 -13.42
N GLU A 119 -3.91 15.26 -13.17
CA GLU A 119 -4.17 16.10 -12.00
C GLU A 119 -4.76 15.32 -10.83
N ALA A 120 -4.97 14.01 -10.98
CA ALA A 120 -5.48 13.18 -9.88
C ALA A 120 -4.45 13.11 -8.75
N GLY A 121 -4.94 13.04 -7.53
CA GLY A 121 -4.09 12.85 -6.35
C GLY A 121 -3.74 11.38 -6.11
N VAL A 122 -4.62 10.46 -6.56
CA VAL A 122 -4.41 9.01 -6.48
C VAL A 122 -4.66 8.39 -7.85
N VAL A 123 -3.70 7.60 -8.31
CA VAL A 123 -3.80 6.82 -9.57
C VAL A 123 -3.65 5.35 -9.22
N ALA A 124 -4.65 4.53 -9.55
CA ALA A 124 -4.62 3.13 -9.19
C ALA A 124 -4.91 2.21 -10.38
N GLY A 125 -4.08 1.20 -10.52
CA GLY A 125 -4.27 0.10 -11.44
C GLY A 125 -4.88 -1.14 -10.76
N GLU A 126 -4.63 -2.31 -11.35
CA GLU A 126 -5.06 -3.59 -10.83
C GLU A 126 -4.02 -4.17 -9.85
N ALA A 127 -4.51 -4.82 -8.79
CA ALA A 127 -3.76 -5.76 -7.97
C ALA A 127 -4.32 -7.18 -8.21
N ALA A 128 -3.48 -8.10 -8.65
CA ALA A 128 -3.84 -9.50 -8.85
C ALA A 128 -3.34 -10.34 -7.68
N TYR A 129 -4.18 -11.23 -7.17
CA TYR A 129 -3.81 -12.16 -6.09
C TYR A 129 -3.48 -13.54 -6.63
N ASP A 130 -2.64 -14.27 -5.93
CA ASP A 130 -2.23 -15.64 -6.31
C ASP A 130 -3.42 -16.63 -6.39
N ASP A 131 -4.57 -16.30 -5.77
CA ASP A 131 -5.81 -17.08 -5.85
C ASP A 131 -6.74 -16.65 -7.01
N GLY A 132 -6.25 -15.83 -7.93
CA GLY A 132 -6.99 -15.37 -9.12
C GLY A 132 -7.90 -14.16 -8.88
N ARG A 133 -8.02 -13.66 -7.65
CA ARG A 133 -8.77 -12.41 -7.39
C ARG A 133 -8.05 -11.23 -8.02
N ILE A 134 -8.81 -10.33 -8.64
CA ILE A 134 -8.31 -9.05 -9.16
C ILE A 134 -9.04 -7.91 -8.45
N TYR A 135 -8.28 -6.98 -7.91
CA TYR A 135 -8.79 -5.74 -7.35
C TYR A 135 -8.49 -4.58 -8.29
N GLN A 136 -9.51 -3.77 -8.49
CA GLN A 136 -9.45 -2.54 -9.29
C GLN A 136 -10.06 -1.40 -8.49
N LEU A 137 -9.61 -0.18 -8.75
CA LEU A 137 -10.25 1.03 -8.24
C LEU A 137 -11.71 1.11 -8.73
N LYS A 138 -12.63 1.13 -7.78
CA LYS A 138 -14.09 1.14 -8.06
C LYS A 138 -14.67 2.54 -7.89
N THR A 139 -14.54 3.39 -8.89
CA THR A 139 -15.00 4.79 -8.84
C THR A 139 -16.53 4.94 -8.71
N ARG A 140 -17.31 3.92 -9.08
CA ARG A 140 -18.77 3.90 -8.95
C ARG A 140 -19.27 3.33 -7.63
N LEU A 141 -18.39 2.73 -6.83
CA LEU A 141 -18.76 2.20 -5.52
C LEU A 141 -18.82 3.35 -4.52
N ASN A 142 -19.86 3.36 -3.67
CA ASN A 142 -19.88 4.26 -2.53
C ASN A 142 -18.69 3.90 -1.61
N PRO A 143 -17.75 4.82 -1.38
CA PRO A 143 -16.56 4.56 -0.57
C PRO A 143 -16.86 4.10 0.87
N LEU A 144 -18.03 4.46 1.40
CA LEU A 144 -18.46 4.03 2.75
C LEU A 144 -18.78 2.54 2.85
N VAL A 145 -18.95 1.83 1.71
CA VAL A 145 -19.27 0.39 1.72
C VAL A 145 -18.08 -0.46 2.19
N ARG A 146 -16.91 -0.17 1.67
CA ARG A 146 -15.64 -0.84 1.95
C ARG A 146 -14.48 -0.11 1.28
N ASN A 147 -13.25 -0.53 1.59
CA ASN A 147 -12.08 -0.04 0.87
C ASN A 147 -12.23 -0.22 -0.64
N PHE A 148 -12.10 0.85 -1.38
CA PHE A 148 -12.31 0.94 -2.83
C PHE A 148 -10.98 1.09 -3.59
N VAL A 149 -9.87 1.31 -2.89
CA VAL A 149 -8.50 1.40 -3.41
C VAL A 149 -7.65 0.31 -2.78
N HIS A 150 -6.85 -0.36 -3.58
CA HIS A 150 -5.85 -1.30 -3.09
C HIS A 150 -4.48 -0.62 -3.09
N HIS A 151 -3.90 -0.40 -1.91
CA HIS A 151 -2.69 0.42 -1.79
C HIS A 151 -1.48 -0.16 -2.53
N GLN A 152 -1.38 -1.50 -2.69
CA GLN A 152 -0.31 -2.15 -3.45
C GLN A 152 -0.37 -1.89 -4.97
N SER A 153 -1.47 -1.33 -5.48
CA SER A 153 -1.60 -0.93 -6.88
C SER A 153 -1.92 0.55 -7.07
N ALA A 154 -1.76 1.35 -6.02
CA ALA A 154 -2.11 2.77 -6.01
C ALA A 154 -0.88 3.66 -5.79
N PHE A 155 -0.70 4.62 -6.69
CA PHE A 155 0.26 5.69 -6.56
C PHE A 155 -0.45 6.89 -5.92
N TYR A 156 0.08 7.35 -4.80
CA TYR A 156 -0.40 8.53 -4.07
C TYR A 156 0.54 9.70 -4.33
N ARG A 157 0.04 10.89 -4.67
CA ARG A 157 0.88 12.08 -4.64
C ARG A 157 1.42 12.28 -3.24
N ARG A 158 2.72 12.40 -3.09
CA ARG A 158 3.36 12.56 -1.77
C ARG A 158 2.86 13.80 -1.03
N SER A 159 2.53 14.87 -1.74
CA SER A 159 1.95 16.09 -1.15
C SER A 159 0.63 15.86 -0.39
N LEU A 160 -0.14 14.81 -0.73
CA LEU A 160 -1.38 14.48 -0.01
C LEU A 160 -1.14 14.13 1.46
N PHE A 161 -0.01 13.52 1.76
CA PHE A 161 0.31 13.18 3.15
C PHE A 161 0.68 14.40 3.98
N ALA A 162 1.28 15.43 3.37
CA ALA A 162 1.51 16.72 4.04
C ALA A 162 0.20 17.48 4.27
N GLU A 163 -0.76 17.38 3.34
CA GLU A 163 -2.03 18.09 3.40
C GLU A 163 -3.06 17.38 4.28
N PHE A 164 -3.20 16.06 4.13
CA PHE A 164 -4.24 15.26 4.79
C PHE A 164 -3.72 14.43 5.97
N GLY A 165 -2.41 14.36 6.18
CA GLY A 165 -1.76 13.55 7.22
C GLY A 165 -1.47 12.12 6.80
N ASP A 166 -0.60 11.46 7.57
CA ASP A 166 -0.09 10.11 7.36
C ASP A 166 -1.14 9.02 7.67
N PHE A 167 -0.74 7.75 7.57
CA PHE A 167 -1.58 6.63 8.02
C PHE A 167 -1.82 6.69 9.53
N GLU A 168 -3.05 6.42 9.95
CA GLU A 168 -3.42 6.38 11.37
C GLU A 168 -2.90 5.08 12.02
N THR A 169 -1.88 5.18 12.86
CA THR A 169 -1.20 4.03 13.48
C THR A 169 -1.99 3.34 14.59
N SER A 170 -3.10 3.92 15.05
CA SER A 170 -4.02 3.28 16.00
C SER A 170 -4.84 2.14 15.33
N LEU A 171 -4.97 2.17 14.00
CA LEU A 171 -5.60 1.15 13.19
C LEU A 171 -4.57 0.09 12.77
N ALA A 172 -4.89 -1.18 13.00
CA ALA A 172 -3.95 -2.26 12.69
C ALA A 172 -4.12 -2.84 11.29
N ILE A 173 -5.32 -2.70 10.67
CA ILE A 173 -5.69 -3.40 9.42
C ILE A 173 -6.24 -2.45 8.37
N MET A 174 -6.95 -1.39 8.75
CA MET A 174 -7.78 -0.57 7.86
C MET A 174 -7.35 0.90 7.77
N ALA A 175 -6.08 1.24 8.09
CA ALA A 175 -5.64 2.63 7.97
C ALA A 175 -5.52 3.10 6.52
N ASP A 176 -5.31 2.20 5.57
CA ASP A 176 -5.40 2.50 4.14
C ASP A 176 -6.82 2.87 3.71
N TYR A 177 -7.83 2.17 4.26
CA TYR A 177 -9.23 2.53 4.05
C TYR A 177 -9.57 3.88 4.67
N GLU A 178 -9.11 4.15 5.89
CA GLU A 178 -9.28 5.43 6.56
C GLU A 178 -8.67 6.57 5.73
N LEU A 179 -7.41 6.43 5.30
CA LEU A 179 -6.75 7.40 4.44
C LEU A 179 -7.55 7.65 3.16
N ASN A 180 -7.97 6.58 2.46
CA ASN A 180 -8.73 6.71 1.23
C ASN A 180 -10.07 7.43 1.44
N LEU A 181 -10.76 7.22 2.56
CA LEU A 181 -11.97 7.96 2.91
C LEU A 181 -11.67 9.43 3.23
N ARG A 182 -10.60 9.72 3.93
CA ARG A 182 -10.15 11.07 4.27
C ARG A 182 -9.85 11.87 2.99
N LEU A 183 -9.10 11.26 2.07
CA LEU A 183 -8.81 11.85 0.75
C LEU A 183 -10.08 12.05 -0.08
N TRP A 184 -10.99 11.07 -0.11
CA TRP A 184 -12.25 11.19 -0.82
C TRP A 184 -13.14 12.32 -0.26
N LYS A 185 -13.20 12.46 1.06
CA LYS A 185 -13.90 13.58 1.73
C LYS A 185 -13.24 14.93 1.44
N GLY A 186 -11.94 14.98 1.26
CA GLY A 186 -11.18 16.13 0.82
C GLY A 186 -11.29 16.41 -0.68
N HIS A 187 -12.21 15.73 -1.40
CA HIS A 187 -12.43 15.89 -2.84
C HIS A 187 -11.22 15.58 -3.72
N VAL A 188 -10.26 14.79 -3.21
CA VAL A 188 -9.14 14.29 -4.00
C VAL A 188 -9.66 13.44 -5.15
N ARG A 189 -9.15 13.69 -6.35
CA ARG A 189 -9.50 12.89 -7.54
C ARG A 189 -8.77 11.56 -7.53
N PHE A 190 -9.52 10.47 -7.71
CA PHE A 190 -9.02 9.11 -7.89
C PHE A 190 -9.16 8.70 -9.36
N LYS A 191 -8.08 8.27 -10.00
CA LYS A 191 -8.05 7.90 -11.41
C LYS A 191 -7.69 6.42 -11.58
N PRO A 192 -8.59 5.59 -12.12
CA PRO A 192 -8.24 4.24 -12.53
C PRO A 192 -7.39 4.25 -13.80
N ILE A 193 -6.43 3.32 -13.88
CA ILE A 193 -5.64 3.08 -15.09
C ILE A 193 -5.71 1.60 -15.47
N PRO A 194 -5.68 1.26 -16.78
CA PRO A 194 -5.81 -0.10 -17.27
C PRO A 194 -4.46 -0.85 -17.23
N LEU A 195 -3.79 -0.81 -16.10
CA LEU A 195 -2.50 -1.46 -15.88
C LEU A 195 -2.59 -2.38 -14.66
N ARG A 196 -2.04 -3.58 -14.76
CA ARG A 196 -1.85 -4.46 -13.61
C ARG A 196 -0.52 -4.12 -12.97
N ILE A 197 -0.59 -3.43 -11.83
CA ILE A 197 0.59 -2.88 -11.14
C ILE A 197 1.29 -3.94 -10.31
N ALA A 198 0.53 -4.66 -9.47
CA ALA A 198 1.09 -5.59 -8.50
C ALA A 198 0.44 -6.97 -8.55
N ALA A 199 1.26 -7.99 -8.28
CA ALA A 199 0.82 -9.30 -7.89
C ALA A 199 1.04 -9.44 -6.38
N CYS A 200 -0.04 -9.77 -5.65
CA CYS A 200 -0.10 -9.74 -4.20
C CYS A 200 -0.24 -11.14 -3.61
N GLY A 201 0.47 -11.38 -2.53
CA GLY A 201 0.32 -12.61 -1.75
C GLY A 201 -1.02 -12.66 -1.00
N THR A 202 -1.57 -13.87 -0.81
CA THR A 202 -2.84 -14.08 -0.10
C THR A 202 -2.71 -14.19 1.42
N ARG A 203 -1.49 -14.05 1.96
CA ARG A 203 -1.20 -14.23 3.40
C ARG A 203 -1.17 -12.92 4.19
N GLY A 204 -1.59 -11.81 3.59
CA GLY A 204 -1.62 -10.50 4.22
C GLY A 204 -2.55 -10.43 5.44
N ILE A 205 -2.26 -9.49 6.35
CA ILE A 205 -3.03 -9.28 7.60
C ILE A 205 -4.50 -8.96 7.29
N SER A 206 -4.78 -8.23 6.22
CA SER A 206 -6.13 -7.85 5.79
C SER A 206 -6.96 -9.04 5.31
N ASP A 207 -6.33 -10.08 4.76
CA ASP A 207 -7.04 -11.28 4.29
C ASP A 207 -7.32 -12.30 5.40
N SER A 208 -6.78 -12.07 6.60
CA SER A 208 -6.95 -12.97 7.75
C SER A 208 -8.41 -13.22 8.17
N GLY A 209 -9.38 -12.39 7.72
CA GLY A 209 -10.81 -12.49 8.09
C GLY A 209 -11.07 -12.28 9.58
N ARG A 210 -10.12 -11.70 10.30
CA ARG A 210 -10.28 -11.41 11.74
C ARG A 210 -11.36 -10.35 11.93
N TRP A 211 -12.17 -10.50 12.96
CA TRP A 211 -13.23 -9.56 13.33
C TRP A 211 -12.71 -8.12 13.50
N ARG A 212 -11.45 -7.98 13.93
CA ARG A 212 -10.80 -6.68 14.11
C ARG A 212 -10.89 -5.80 12.85
N GLY A 213 -10.61 -6.35 11.65
CA GLY A 213 -10.68 -5.58 10.40
C GLY A 213 -12.08 -5.05 10.12
N TYR A 214 -13.12 -5.88 10.32
CA TYR A 214 -14.52 -5.44 10.14
C TYR A 214 -14.95 -4.42 11.19
N ARG A 215 -14.48 -4.56 12.43
CA ARG A 215 -14.73 -3.59 13.49
C ARG A 215 -14.06 -2.24 13.20
N GLU A 216 -12.84 -2.25 12.70
CA GLU A 216 -12.15 -1.03 12.25
C GLU A 216 -12.90 -0.40 11.07
N GLU A 217 -13.33 -1.18 10.05
CA GLU A 217 -14.12 -0.70 8.92
C GLU A 217 -15.40 0.00 9.37
N ILE A 218 -16.15 -0.59 10.30
CA ILE A 218 -17.36 -0.02 10.89
C ILE A 218 -17.02 1.29 11.64
N SER A 219 -16.03 1.26 12.54
CA SER A 219 -15.62 2.43 13.31
C SER A 219 -15.19 3.60 12.42
N ILE A 220 -14.40 3.33 11.38
CA ILE A 220 -13.97 4.34 10.40
C ILE A 220 -15.18 4.94 9.70
N ARG A 221 -16.12 4.13 9.22
CA ARG A 221 -17.33 4.59 8.53
C ARG A 221 -18.12 5.60 9.35
N HIS A 222 -18.27 5.34 10.66
CA HIS A 222 -18.97 6.24 11.58
C HIS A 222 -18.28 7.59 11.82
N ARG A 223 -17.00 7.70 11.50
CA ARG A 223 -16.28 9.00 11.52
C ARG A 223 -16.64 9.88 10.33
N TYR A 224 -17.06 9.27 9.21
CA TYR A 224 -17.27 9.95 7.92
C TYR A 224 -18.73 10.08 7.51
N ALA A 225 -19.66 9.43 8.22
CA ALA A 225 -21.09 9.51 7.93
C ALA A 225 -21.93 9.35 9.21
N ALA A 226 -23.15 9.92 9.19
CA ALA A 226 -24.07 9.79 10.30
C ALA A 226 -24.47 8.32 10.55
N ALA A 227 -24.61 7.92 11.82
CA ALA A 227 -24.85 6.54 12.23
C ALA A 227 -26.03 5.87 11.52
N TRP A 228 -27.14 6.59 11.32
CA TRP A 228 -28.34 6.06 10.63
C TRP A 228 -28.06 5.68 9.17
N ARG A 229 -27.11 6.38 8.49
CA ARG A 229 -26.68 6.05 7.12
C ARG A 229 -25.72 4.85 7.10
N CYS A 230 -24.97 4.63 8.19
CA CYS A 230 -24.01 3.55 8.29
C CYS A 230 -24.67 2.20 8.56
N TRP A 231 -25.83 2.18 9.25
CA TRP A 231 -26.49 0.95 9.71
C TRP A 231 -26.62 -0.15 8.65
N PHE A 232 -27.05 0.20 7.46
CA PHE A 232 -27.17 -0.76 6.35
C PHE A 232 -25.82 -1.36 5.94
N TRP A 233 -24.78 -0.52 5.88
CA TRP A 233 -23.43 -0.98 5.51
C TRP A 233 -22.77 -1.78 6.62
N ASP A 234 -23.08 -1.50 7.86
CA ASP A 234 -22.58 -2.24 9.02
C ASP A 234 -23.15 -3.65 9.05
N THR A 235 -24.46 -3.81 8.76
CA THR A 235 -25.06 -5.15 8.63
C THR A 235 -24.41 -5.96 7.51
N LEU A 236 -24.09 -5.33 6.37
CA LEU A 236 -23.36 -6.00 5.30
C LEU A 236 -21.92 -6.38 5.71
N SER A 237 -21.24 -5.57 6.50
CA SER A 237 -19.91 -5.89 7.00
C SER A 237 -19.94 -7.10 7.93
N VAL A 238 -20.93 -7.17 8.83
CA VAL A 238 -21.17 -8.33 9.71
C VAL A 238 -21.51 -9.57 8.89
N ALA A 239 -22.40 -9.47 7.91
CA ALA A 239 -22.78 -10.59 7.04
C ALA A 239 -21.56 -11.13 6.25
N ARG A 240 -20.70 -10.27 5.72
CA ARG A 240 -19.45 -10.66 5.04
C ARG A 240 -18.51 -11.40 5.99
N TRP A 241 -18.37 -10.93 7.23
CA TRP A 241 -17.57 -11.60 8.25
C TRP A 241 -18.12 -12.98 8.59
N LEU A 242 -19.42 -13.10 8.86
CA LEU A 242 -20.08 -14.38 9.15
C LEU A 242 -19.90 -15.37 8.00
N ARG A 243 -20.16 -14.95 6.76
CA ARG A 243 -19.94 -15.78 5.57
C ARG A 243 -18.50 -16.29 5.50
N LYS A 244 -17.50 -15.39 5.69
CA LYS A 244 -16.08 -15.77 5.64
C LYS A 244 -15.72 -16.73 6.77
N LYS A 245 -16.29 -16.55 7.97
CA LYS A 245 -16.13 -17.46 9.11
C LYS A 245 -16.71 -18.84 8.82
N ILE A 246 -17.93 -18.92 8.29
CA ILE A 246 -18.60 -20.19 7.93
C ILE A 246 -17.78 -20.95 6.88
N ILE A 247 -17.38 -20.30 5.79
CA ILE A 247 -16.58 -20.92 4.73
C ILE A 247 -15.27 -21.49 5.32
N ARG A 248 -14.57 -20.74 6.16
CA ARG A 248 -13.34 -21.21 6.80
C ARG A 248 -13.56 -22.40 7.73
N THR A 249 -14.66 -22.40 8.49
CA THR A 249 -14.97 -23.50 9.41
C THR A 249 -15.35 -24.79 8.65
N LEU A 250 -16.06 -24.66 7.54
CA LEU A 250 -16.56 -25.82 6.78
C LEU A 250 -15.53 -26.37 5.78
N PHE A 251 -14.73 -25.50 5.14
CA PHE A 251 -13.91 -25.89 3.99
C PHE A 251 -12.39 -25.78 4.20
N LEU A 252 -11.93 -25.12 5.28
CA LEU A 252 -10.51 -24.86 5.53
C LEU A 252 -10.08 -25.33 6.93
N ARG A 253 -10.67 -26.42 7.47
CA ARG A 253 -10.07 -27.09 8.64
C ARG A 253 -8.69 -27.61 8.24
N PRO A 254 -7.62 -27.25 8.94
CA PRO A 254 -6.35 -27.94 8.74
C PRO A 254 -6.54 -29.42 9.09
N ARG A 255 -6.18 -30.30 8.16
CA ARG A 255 -5.90 -31.70 8.48
C ARG A 255 -4.63 -31.77 9.28
#